data_69fd82812611ebdd3fe0c2320a5fba68
#
_entry.id   69fd82812611ebdd3fe0c2320a5fba68
#
_cell.length_a   1.000
_cell.length_b   1.000
_cell.length_c   1.000
_cell.angle_alpha   90.00
_cell.angle_beta   90.00
_cell.angle_gamma   90.00
#
_symmetry.space_group_name_H-M   'P 1'
#
loop_
_entity.id
_entity.type
_entity.pdbx_description
1 polymer ?
#
loop_
_entity_poly.entity_id
_entity_poly.type
_entity_poly.pdbx_seq_one_letter_code
_entity_poly.pdbx_strand_id
1 'polypeptide(L)'
;IADNATAKKQMFILSQDPLAAVRVRYYFNESWALRMTLGLNGSHVDYKEYVQDDLAKAIDPNSENKVVDNVISNLNSGSLAVAAQYMAGKGSLKFITGFGLVYAIAGGGLNFNYGNKITDLNKVPSSMPMTMPPATGAKDPTLNDFQSTLGIAYGRPLKRYNVGYVQGLGITADMGVEWFMTGRLSLTATMTFTPVMAIWQPKTYAIYEGFSSRTGKVEQYNSLVSPGSHAWLYGTENIGCNLSLNYYF
;
A
#
# COMPACT_ATOMS: atom_id res chain seq x y z
N ILE A 1 22.71 1.50 -8.21
CA ILE A 1 21.56 0.77 -8.79
C ILE A 1 20.51 0.81 -7.70
N ALA A 2 19.57 1.77 -7.84
CA ALA A 2 18.46 1.89 -6.91
C ALA A 2 17.57 0.66 -7.07
N ASP A 3 17.22 0.07 -5.94
CA ASP A 3 16.50 -1.17 -5.85
C ASP A 3 15.13 -1.05 -6.53
N ASN A 4 14.99 -1.70 -7.69
CA ASN A 4 13.78 -1.71 -8.51
C ASN A 4 12.55 -2.33 -7.80
N ALA A 5 12.73 -2.88 -6.61
CA ALA A 5 11.66 -3.49 -5.83
C ALA A 5 10.63 -2.46 -5.32
N THR A 6 11.07 -1.22 -5.06
CA THR A 6 10.21 -0.16 -4.53
C THR A 6 9.28 0.41 -5.62
N ALA A 7 9.81 0.55 -6.85
CA ALA A 7 9.02 1.00 -7.99
C ALA A 7 7.94 -0.03 -8.37
N LYS A 8 8.27 -1.32 -8.36
CA LYS A 8 7.30 -2.39 -8.64
C LYS A 8 6.14 -2.44 -7.65
N LYS A 9 6.37 -2.13 -6.36
CA LYS A 9 5.30 -2.10 -5.36
C LYS A 9 4.34 -0.93 -5.51
N GLN A 10 4.81 0.22 -5.98
CA GLN A 10 3.94 1.37 -6.25
C GLN A 10 3.07 1.16 -7.50
N MET A 11 3.59 0.46 -8.50
CA MET A 11 2.83 0.07 -9.69
C MET A 11 1.71 -0.92 -9.38
N PHE A 12 1.85 -1.71 -8.31
CA PHE A 12 0.85 -2.71 -7.90
C PHE A 12 -0.52 -2.09 -7.56
N ILE A 13 -0.57 -0.83 -7.16
CA ILE A 13 -1.84 -0.11 -6.89
C ILE A 13 -2.66 0.09 -8.16
N LEU A 14 -2.03 0.14 -9.33
CA LEU A 14 -2.69 0.34 -10.61
C LEU A 14 -2.94 -0.95 -11.39
N SER A 15 -2.10 -1.96 -11.21
CA SER A 15 -2.24 -3.27 -11.87
C SER A 15 -3.25 -4.19 -11.20
N GLN A 16 -4.04 -3.65 -10.26
CA GLN A 16 -4.81 -4.44 -9.35
C GLN A 16 -6.02 -5.09 -9.95
N ASP A 17 -5.97 -6.27 -9.64
CA ASP A 17 -6.94 -7.33 -9.47
C ASP A 17 -8.33 -7.00 -10.04
N PRO A 18 -8.67 -7.56 -11.19
CA PRO A 18 -9.97 -7.38 -11.81
C PRO A 18 -11.15 -7.86 -10.95
N LEU A 19 -10.88 -8.64 -9.90
CA LEU A 19 -11.91 -9.22 -9.04
C LEU A 19 -12.61 -8.19 -8.13
N ALA A 20 -11.99 -7.03 -7.88
CA ALA A 20 -12.55 -5.99 -7.01
C ALA A 20 -13.00 -4.73 -7.77
N ALA A 21 -13.01 -4.74 -9.10
CA ALA A 21 -13.36 -3.58 -9.89
C ALA A 21 -14.82 -3.64 -10.35
N VAL A 22 -15.56 -2.58 -10.05
CA VAL A 22 -16.88 -2.32 -10.66
C VAL A 22 -16.68 -1.43 -11.87
N ARG A 23 -17.15 -1.87 -13.00
CA ARG A 23 -17.06 -1.14 -14.27
C ARG A 23 -18.45 -0.80 -14.78
N VAL A 24 -18.65 0.47 -15.10
CA VAL A 24 -19.87 0.98 -15.71
C VAL A 24 -19.49 1.64 -17.03
N ARG A 25 -20.28 1.39 -18.06
CA ARG A 25 -20.12 2.01 -19.37
C ARG A 25 -21.47 2.61 -19.80
N TYR A 26 -21.45 3.88 -20.11
CA TYR A 26 -22.60 4.62 -20.62
C TYR A 26 -22.36 4.99 -22.08
N TYR A 27 -23.29 4.61 -22.97
CA TYR A 27 -23.22 4.89 -24.39
C TYR A 27 -23.96 6.17 -24.75
N PHE A 28 -23.26 7.11 -25.35
CA PHE A 28 -23.86 8.32 -25.90
C PHE A 28 -24.49 8.03 -27.27
N ASN A 29 -23.85 7.15 -28.05
CA ASN A 29 -24.28 6.67 -29.35
C ASN A 29 -23.60 5.33 -29.68
N GLU A 30 -23.76 4.83 -30.89
CA GLU A 30 -23.21 3.53 -31.33
C GLU A 30 -21.65 3.49 -31.32
N SER A 31 -20.99 4.64 -31.36
CA SER A 31 -19.54 4.75 -31.48
C SER A 31 -18.86 5.32 -30.23
N TRP A 32 -19.57 6.03 -29.36
CA TRP A 32 -18.97 6.69 -28.21
C TRP A 32 -19.59 6.25 -26.91
N ALA A 33 -18.73 5.95 -25.95
CA ALA A 33 -19.12 5.62 -24.60
C ALA A 33 -18.22 6.30 -23.56
N LEU A 34 -18.76 6.53 -22.38
CA LEU A 34 -18.01 6.89 -21.17
C LEU A 34 -17.87 5.64 -20.31
N ARG A 35 -16.63 5.29 -19.96
CA ARG A 35 -16.35 4.21 -19.04
C ARG A 35 -15.92 4.77 -17.69
N MET A 36 -16.55 4.30 -16.62
CA MET A 36 -16.09 4.46 -15.25
C MET A 36 -15.64 3.11 -14.70
N THR A 37 -14.51 3.10 -14.00
CA THR A 37 -14.00 1.92 -13.30
C THR A 37 -13.66 2.31 -11.88
N LEU A 38 -14.26 1.63 -10.90
CA LEU A 38 -14.02 1.77 -9.49
C LEU A 38 -13.31 0.51 -8.98
N GLY A 39 -12.10 0.66 -8.48
CA GLY A 39 -11.34 -0.39 -7.84
C GLY A 39 -11.22 -0.12 -6.34
N LEU A 40 -11.44 -1.12 -5.52
CA LEU A 40 -11.25 -1.06 -4.07
C LEU A 40 -10.43 -2.29 -3.65
N ASN A 41 -9.45 -2.08 -2.82
CA ASN A 41 -8.65 -3.17 -2.28
C ASN A 41 -8.24 -2.86 -0.84
N GLY A 42 -8.15 -3.91 -0.03
CA GLY A 42 -7.69 -3.84 1.34
C GLY A 42 -6.96 -5.11 1.74
N SER A 43 -5.95 -4.96 2.57
CA SER A 43 -5.28 -6.08 3.20
C SER A 43 -5.08 -5.81 4.69
N HIS A 44 -5.28 -6.85 5.46
CA HIS A 44 -4.99 -6.90 6.88
C HIS A 44 -4.12 -8.13 7.11
N VAL A 45 -2.91 -7.93 7.59
CA VAL A 45 -1.95 -9.01 7.82
C VAL A 45 -1.40 -8.89 9.23
N ASP A 46 -1.46 -9.97 9.97
CA ASP A 46 -0.92 -10.11 11.33
C ASP A 46 0.28 -11.07 11.28
N TYR A 47 1.49 -10.50 11.31
CA TYR A 47 2.74 -11.25 11.39
C TYR A 47 3.10 -11.51 12.84
N LYS A 48 3.31 -12.78 13.17
CA LYS A 48 3.67 -13.22 14.51
C LYS A 48 5.01 -13.92 14.51
N GLU A 49 5.81 -13.63 15.51
CA GLU A 49 7.11 -14.28 15.71
C GLU A 49 7.32 -14.61 17.19
N TYR A 50 7.92 -15.77 17.44
CA TYR A 50 8.34 -16.15 18.77
C TYR A 50 9.69 -15.51 19.09
N VAL A 51 9.75 -14.79 20.19
CA VAL A 51 10.98 -14.23 20.74
C VAL A 51 11.26 -14.79 22.12
N GLN A 52 12.50 -14.75 22.57
CA GLN A 52 12.87 -15.18 23.90
C GLN A 52 12.08 -14.41 24.96
N ASP A 53 11.52 -15.13 25.96
CA ASP A 53 10.96 -14.50 27.16
C ASP A 53 12.09 -14.03 28.06
N ASP A 54 12.32 -12.72 28.10
CA ASP A 54 13.42 -12.11 28.86
C ASP A 54 13.24 -12.28 30.36
N LEU A 55 11.98 -12.24 30.84
CA LEU A 55 11.71 -12.41 32.27
C LEU A 55 11.99 -13.85 32.72
N ALA A 56 11.54 -14.83 31.94
CA ALA A 56 11.83 -16.22 32.22
C ALA A 56 13.35 -16.51 32.20
N LYS A 57 14.05 -15.92 31.24
CA LYS A 57 15.51 -16.06 31.13
C LYS A 57 16.28 -15.36 32.25
N ALA A 58 15.75 -14.26 32.79
CA ALA A 58 16.34 -13.59 33.94
C ALA A 58 16.20 -14.43 35.23
N ILE A 59 15.16 -15.24 35.35
CA ILE A 59 14.94 -16.14 36.47
C ILE A 59 15.73 -17.44 36.31
N ASP A 60 15.69 -18.02 35.11
CA ASP A 60 16.44 -19.24 34.73
C ASP A 60 17.18 -19.00 33.41
N PRO A 61 18.53 -18.89 33.43
CA PRO A 61 19.32 -18.67 32.21
C PRO A 61 19.15 -19.76 31.12
N ASN A 62 18.69 -20.97 31.50
CA ASN A 62 18.43 -22.07 30.58
C ASN A 62 16.99 -22.10 30.08
N SER A 63 16.15 -21.14 30.48
CA SER A 63 14.76 -21.09 30.07
C SER A 63 14.64 -20.96 28.53
N GLU A 64 13.86 -21.87 27.95
CA GLU A 64 13.47 -21.86 26.53
C GLU A 64 12.08 -21.22 26.30
N ASN A 65 11.51 -20.60 27.33
CA ASN A 65 10.22 -19.94 27.22
C ASN A 65 10.27 -18.81 26.20
N LYS A 66 9.18 -18.68 25.44
CA LYS A 66 9.04 -17.68 24.39
C LYS A 66 7.76 -16.88 24.60
N VAL A 67 7.81 -15.63 24.20
CA VAL A 67 6.66 -14.73 24.05
C VAL A 67 6.42 -14.45 22.58
N VAL A 68 5.28 -13.87 22.25
CA VAL A 68 4.92 -13.58 20.88
C VAL A 68 4.96 -12.08 20.65
N ASP A 69 5.76 -11.67 19.69
CA ASP A 69 5.66 -10.35 19.07
C ASP A 69 4.75 -10.42 17.86
N ASN A 70 3.98 -9.37 17.58
CA ASN A 70 3.26 -9.28 16.33
C ASN A 70 3.32 -7.89 15.69
N VAL A 71 3.23 -7.89 14.36
CA VAL A 71 3.12 -6.68 13.55
C VAL A 71 1.86 -6.77 12.70
N ILE A 72 0.93 -5.87 12.97
CA ILE A 72 -0.32 -5.75 12.23
C ILE A 72 -0.13 -4.71 11.13
N SER A 73 -0.21 -5.16 9.89
CA SER A 73 -0.18 -4.33 8.69
C SER A 73 -1.59 -4.16 8.14
N ASN A 74 -2.04 -2.92 8.06
CA ASN A 74 -3.28 -2.55 7.38
C ASN A 74 -2.95 -1.72 6.16
N LEU A 75 -3.45 -2.12 5.00
CA LEU A 75 -3.32 -1.38 3.75
C LEU A 75 -4.68 -1.31 3.08
N ASN A 76 -5.11 -0.12 2.73
CA ASN A 76 -6.32 0.12 1.96
C ASN A 76 -5.99 0.95 0.73
N SER A 77 -6.57 0.62 -0.39
CA SER A 77 -6.43 1.39 -1.62
C SER A 77 -7.74 1.48 -2.37
N GLY A 78 -7.88 2.55 -3.14
CA GLY A 78 -8.99 2.76 -4.02
C GLY A 78 -8.53 3.44 -5.29
N SER A 79 -9.22 3.18 -6.39
CA SER A 79 -8.98 3.85 -7.66
C SER A 79 -10.28 4.15 -8.38
N LEU A 80 -10.32 5.30 -9.04
CA LEU A 80 -11.39 5.71 -9.93
C LEU A 80 -10.78 6.08 -11.27
N ALA A 81 -11.17 5.37 -12.33
CA ALA A 81 -10.77 5.72 -13.69
C ALA A 81 -12.01 6.12 -14.50
N VAL A 82 -11.87 7.21 -15.25
CA VAL A 82 -12.91 7.69 -16.18
C VAL A 82 -12.28 7.84 -17.54
N ALA A 83 -12.85 7.21 -18.56
CA ALA A 83 -12.32 7.22 -19.92
C ALA A 83 -13.43 7.40 -20.95
N ALA A 84 -13.20 8.25 -21.94
CA ALA A 84 -13.96 8.30 -23.17
C ALA A 84 -13.48 7.18 -24.09
N GLN A 85 -14.39 6.37 -24.59
CA GLN A 85 -14.11 5.24 -25.47
C GLN A 85 -14.79 5.43 -26.81
N TYR A 86 -14.03 5.21 -27.87
CA TYR A 86 -14.54 5.13 -29.23
C TYR A 86 -14.57 3.67 -29.68
N MET A 87 -15.66 3.28 -30.28
CA MET A 87 -15.90 1.91 -30.77
C MET A 87 -16.12 1.93 -32.26
N ALA A 88 -15.39 1.10 -32.98
CA ALA A 88 -15.47 0.92 -34.40
C ALA A 88 -15.61 -0.57 -34.73
N GLY A 89 -16.45 -0.89 -35.71
CA GLY A 89 -16.64 -2.28 -36.17
C GLY A 89 -18.05 -2.52 -36.73
N LYS A 90 -18.22 -3.64 -37.37
CA LYS A 90 -19.52 -4.09 -37.93
C LYS A 90 -19.89 -5.44 -37.33
N GLY A 91 -21.19 -5.65 -37.16
CA GLY A 91 -21.70 -6.91 -36.62
C GLY A 91 -21.40 -7.12 -35.16
N SER A 92 -21.03 -8.33 -34.77
CA SER A 92 -20.84 -8.75 -33.39
C SER A 92 -19.45 -8.39 -32.81
N LEU A 93 -18.51 -7.90 -33.62
CA LEU A 93 -17.15 -7.54 -33.16
C LEU A 93 -16.94 -6.04 -33.30
N LYS A 94 -16.57 -5.41 -32.20
CA LYS A 94 -16.16 -3.98 -32.15
C LYS A 94 -14.75 -3.83 -31.60
N PHE A 95 -13.97 -2.95 -32.21
CA PHE A 95 -12.70 -2.47 -31.68
C PHE A 95 -12.96 -1.29 -30.77
N ILE A 96 -12.25 -1.25 -29.67
CA ILE A 96 -12.34 -0.20 -28.66
C ILE A 96 -11.01 0.51 -28.59
N THR A 97 -11.05 1.84 -28.62
CA THR A 97 -9.94 2.68 -28.22
C THR A 97 -10.46 3.74 -27.26
N GLY A 98 -9.66 4.17 -26.30
CA GLY A 98 -10.10 5.12 -25.30
C GLY A 98 -8.97 5.92 -24.70
N PHE A 99 -9.34 7.05 -24.12
CA PHE A 99 -8.44 7.92 -23.40
C PHE A 99 -9.15 8.45 -22.14
N GLY A 100 -8.43 8.52 -21.03
CA GLY A 100 -9.03 8.90 -19.77
C GLY A 100 -8.05 9.32 -18.70
N LEU A 101 -8.61 9.49 -17.50
CA LEU A 101 -7.89 9.83 -16.29
C LEU A 101 -8.11 8.74 -15.25
N VAL A 102 -7.10 8.51 -14.44
CA VAL A 102 -7.17 7.65 -13.26
C VAL A 102 -6.72 8.42 -12.04
N TYR A 103 -7.52 8.34 -10.99
CA TYR A 103 -7.18 8.80 -9.66
C TYR A 103 -7.09 7.60 -8.73
N ALA A 104 -6.02 7.51 -7.96
CA ALA A 104 -5.81 6.42 -7.01
C ALA A 104 -5.44 6.99 -5.64
N ILE A 105 -5.90 6.31 -4.60
CA ILE A 105 -5.56 6.60 -3.21
C ILE A 105 -5.08 5.33 -2.54
N ALA A 106 -4.10 5.45 -1.65
CA ALA A 106 -3.68 4.34 -0.80
C ALA A 106 -3.31 4.85 0.58
N GLY A 107 -3.64 4.08 1.59
CA GLY A 107 -3.30 4.42 2.97
C GLY A 107 -3.23 3.18 3.82
N GLY A 108 -2.67 3.35 5.01
CA GLY A 108 -2.51 2.26 5.95
C GLY A 108 -1.49 2.58 7.02
N GLY A 109 -1.15 1.55 7.78
CA GLY A 109 -0.17 1.68 8.85
C GLY A 109 0.24 0.34 9.41
N LEU A 110 1.26 0.39 10.25
CA LEU A 110 1.78 -0.73 11.00
C LEU A 110 1.55 -0.48 12.48
N ASN A 111 1.09 -1.50 13.19
CA ASN A 111 1.03 -1.50 14.66
C ASN A 111 1.90 -2.64 15.15
N PHE A 112 2.72 -2.37 16.15
CA PHE A 112 3.66 -3.32 16.73
C PHE A 112 3.23 -3.64 18.14
N ASN A 113 3.13 -4.92 18.48
CA ASN A 113 2.84 -5.39 19.83
C ASN A 113 3.95 -6.35 20.23
N TYR A 114 4.49 -6.14 21.43
CA TYR A 114 5.65 -6.87 21.92
C TYR A 114 5.29 -7.69 23.13
N GLY A 115 5.74 -8.95 23.16
CA GLY A 115 5.58 -9.83 24.30
C GLY A 115 6.44 -9.41 25.49
N ASN A 116 7.68 -8.97 25.24
CA ASN A 116 8.55 -8.44 26.28
C ASN A 116 8.29 -6.95 26.49
N LYS A 117 8.23 -6.52 27.76
CA LYS A 117 8.05 -5.10 28.13
C LYS A 117 9.39 -4.42 28.32
N ILE A 118 9.46 -3.13 27.96
CA ILE A 118 10.57 -2.26 28.39
C ILE A 118 10.37 -1.94 29.87
N THR A 119 11.44 -2.11 30.67
CA THR A 119 11.46 -1.79 32.10
C THR A 119 12.80 -1.16 32.45
N ASP A 120 12.97 -0.69 33.68
CA ASP A 120 14.24 -0.21 34.21
C ASP A 120 15.32 -1.30 34.26
N LEU A 121 14.93 -2.56 34.46
CA LEU A 121 15.80 -3.72 34.47
C LEU A 121 16.07 -4.29 33.07
N ASN A 122 15.11 -4.16 32.18
CA ASN A 122 15.20 -4.60 30.78
C ASN A 122 14.92 -3.44 29.82
N LYS A 123 15.93 -2.61 29.60
CA LYS A 123 15.83 -1.41 28.75
C LYS A 123 15.88 -1.74 27.25
N VAL A 124 16.39 -2.92 26.90
CA VAL A 124 16.54 -3.40 25.51
C VAL A 124 15.99 -4.82 25.44
N PRO A 125 14.66 -4.98 25.49
CA PRO A 125 14.05 -6.31 25.46
C PRO A 125 14.27 -7.02 24.12
N SER A 126 14.34 -8.34 24.19
CA SER A 126 14.31 -9.18 23.00
C SER A 126 13.02 -8.92 22.21
N SER A 127 13.16 -8.69 20.93
CA SER A 127 12.05 -8.42 20.03
C SER A 127 12.32 -8.98 18.63
N MET A 128 11.27 -9.19 17.87
CA MET A 128 11.38 -9.64 16.49
C MET A 128 12.22 -8.65 15.66
N PRO A 129 12.98 -9.16 14.66
CA PRO A 129 13.73 -8.28 13.76
C PRO A 129 12.79 -7.32 13.02
N MET A 130 13.09 -6.03 13.04
CA MET A 130 12.26 -5.00 12.38
C MET A 130 12.32 -5.01 10.84
N THR A 131 12.87 -6.05 10.26
CA THR A 131 12.97 -6.24 8.81
C THR A 131 11.68 -6.74 8.16
N MET A 132 10.65 -7.06 8.95
CA MET A 132 9.36 -7.54 8.43
C MET A 132 8.18 -6.69 8.93
N PRO A 133 7.17 -6.47 8.08
CA PRO A 133 7.19 -6.59 6.62
C PRO A 133 8.18 -5.59 6.04
N PRO A 134 8.73 -5.83 4.85
CA PRO A 134 9.65 -4.89 4.25
C PRO A 134 8.91 -3.55 4.11
N ALA A 135 9.06 -2.72 5.10
CA ALA A 135 8.65 -1.35 4.99
C ALA A 135 9.46 -0.77 3.85
N THR A 136 8.75 -0.32 2.84
CA THR A 136 9.26 0.55 1.80
C THR A 136 10.54 1.25 2.23
N GLY A 137 11.70 0.73 1.86
CA GLY A 137 13.04 1.34 1.80
C GLY A 137 13.48 2.46 2.75
N ALA A 138 12.67 2.85 3.71
CA ALA A 138 13.04 3.83 4.73
C ALA A 138 13.92 3.11 5.77
N LYS A 139 15.19 3.50 5.82
CA LYS A 139 16.03 3.23 7.00
C LYS A 139 15.22 3.69 8.21
N ASP A 140 15.11 2.84 9.23
CA ASP A 140 14.59 3.30 10.50
C ASP A 140 15.37 4.55 10.90
N PRO A 141 14.70 5.66 11.19
CA PRO A 141 15.40 6.83 11.65
C PRO A 141 16.13 6.41 12.93
N THR A 142 17.43 6.45 12.88
CA THR A 142 18.20 6.33 14.09
C THR A 142 17.65 7.38 15.06
N LEU A 143 17.48 7.02 16.31
CA LEU A 143 16.87 7.74 17.43
C LEU A 143 17.43 9.15 17.74
N ASN A 144 18.01 9.83 16.77
CA ASN A 144 18.94 10.92 16.97
C ASN A 144 18.37 12.14 17.68
N ASP A 145 17.12 12.49 17.45
CA ASP A 145 16.63 13.79 17.93
C ASP A 145 16.05 13.73 19.35
N PHE A 146 15.57 12.59 19.80
CA PHE A 146 14.97 12.44 21.13
C PHE A 146 15.87 11.75 22.15
N GLN A 147 16.91 11.06 21.72
CA GLN A 147 17.88 10.43 22.63
C GLN A 147 18.51 11.43 23.58
N SER A 148 18.91 12.60 23.09
CA SER A 148 19.54 13.64 23.91
C SER A 148 18.55 14.32 24.85
N THR A 149 17.30 14.52 24.42
CA THR A 149 16.29 15.27 25.17
C THR A 149 15.61 14.41 26.24
N LEU A 150 15.28 13.16 25.93
CA LEU A 150 14.59 12.24 26.85
C LEU A 150 15.54 11.26 27.56
N GLY A 151 16.81 11.22 27.16
CA GLY A 151 17.78 10.25 27.70
C GLY A 151 17.42 8.81 27.38
N ILE A 152 16.80 8.57 26.19
CA ILE A 152 16.43 7.25 25.71
C ILE A 152 17.58 6.70 24.87
N ALA A 153 18.19 5.59 25.34
CA ALA A 153 19.27 4.93 24.61
C ALA A 153 18.77 3.92 23.56
N TYR A 154 17.60 3.35 23.78
CA TYR A 154 16.94 2.39 22.88
C TYR A 154 15.47 2.71 22.77
N GLY A 155 14.93 2.71 21.56
CA GLY A 155 13.51 2.85 21.31
C GLY A 155 13.06 1.88 20.24
N ARG A 156 11.84 1.38 20.38
CA ARG A 156 11.19 0.50 19.42
C ARG A 156 9.86 1.07 18.96
N PRO A 157 9.46 0.85 17.70
CA PRO A 157 8.23 1.41 17.17
C PRO A 157 7.01 0.72 17.77
N LEU A 158 6.00 1.51 18.16
CA LEU A 158 4.66 1.02 18.48
C LEU A 158 3.71 1.14 17.30
N LYS A 159 3.90 2.19 16.49
CA LYS A 159 3.03 2.46 15.35
C LYS A 159 3.77 3.23 14.27
N ARG A 160 3.50 2.90 13.01
CA ARG A 160 3.93 3.69 11.85
C ARG A 160 2.70 4.03 11.01
N TYR A 161 2.53 5.29 10.64
CA TYR A 161 1.36 5.75 9.91
C TYR A 161 1.66 6.96 9.02
N ASN A 162 0.89 7.09 7.97
CA ASN A 162 0.92 8.26 7.09
C ASN A 162 -0.06 9.31 7.59
N VAL A 163 0.30 10.58 7.49
CA VAL A 163 -0.62 11.70 7.73
C VAL A 163 -1.40 11.97 6.45
N GLY A 164 -2.47 11.21 6.25
CA GLY A 164 -3.26 11.21 5.04
C GLY A 164 -2.98 10.01 4.14
N TYR A 165 -3.40 10.12 2.88
CA TYR A 165 -3.29 9.07 1.88
C TYR A 165 -2.21 9.43 0.85
N VAL A 166 -1.53 8.39 0.35
CA VAL A 166 -0.81 8.47 -0.91
C VAL A 166 -1.87 8.69 -2.00
N GLN A 167 -1.64 9.69 -2.85
CA GLN A 167 -2.55 10.02 -3.93
C GLN A 167 -1.83 9.89 -5.26
N GLY A 168 -2.53 9.44 -6.27
CA GLY A 168 -2.02 9.31 -7.62
C GLY A 168 -3.02 9.84 -8.64
N LEU A 169 -2.55 10.61 -9.61
CA LEU A 169 -3.33 11.09 -10.74
C LEU A 169 -2.60 10.75 -12.02
N GLY A 170 -3.23 10.02 -12.91
CA GLY A 170 -2.62 9.58 -14.16
C GLY A 170 -3.53 9.73 -15.37
N ILE A 171 -2.90 9.62 -16.52
CA ILE A 171 -3.56 9.56 -17.81
C ILE A 171 -3.60 8.10 -18.24
N THR A 172 -4.73 7.66 -18.79
CA THR A 172 -4.88 6.28 -19.30
C THR A 172 -5.27 6.26 -20.77
N ALA A 173 -4.77 5.28 -21.48
CA ALA A 173 -5.22 4.94 -22.82
C ALA A 173 -5.67 3.48 -22.86
N ASP A 174 -6.75 3.21 -23.57
CA ASP A 174 -7.33 1.87 -23.68
C ASP A 174 -7.31 1.42 -25.14
N MET A 175 -7.03 0.13 -25.32
CA MET A 175 -7.20 -0.57 -26.59
C MET A 175 -7.86 -1.91 -26.31
N GLY A 176 -8.78 -2.34 -27.19
CA GLY A 176 -9.42 -3.62 -26.97
C GLY A 176 -10.37 -4.05 -28.05
N VAL A 177 -10.98 -5.18 -27.81
CA VAL A 177 -12.01 -5.77 -28.66
C VAL A 177 -13.19 -6.19 -27.81
N GLU A 178 -14.38 -6.03 -28.35
CA GLU A 178 -15.63 -6.46 -27.74
C GLU A 178 -16.41 -7.34 -28.71
N TRP A 179 -16.74 -8.52 -28.23
CA TRP A 179 -17.53 -9.47 -28.99
C TRP A 179 -18.90 -9.63 -28.37
N PHE A 180 -19.91 -9.23 -29.11
CA PHE A 180 -21.33 -9.40 -28.75
C PHE A 180 -21.76 -10.83 -29.04
N MET A 181 -21.95 -11.63 -28.00
CA MET A 181 -22.46 -12.98 -28.07
C MET A 181 -23.97 -12.98 -28.33
N THR A 182 -24.66 -12.00 -27.74
CA THR A 182 -26.10 -11.74 -27.94
C THR A 182 -26.36 -10.24 -27.95
N GLY A 183 -27.58 -9.80 -28.19
CA GLY A 183 -27.92 -8.37 -28.11
C GLY A 183 -27.75 -7.73 -26.72
N ARG A 184 -27.59 -8.53 -25.66
CA ARG A 184 -27.43 -8.05 -24.27
C ARG A 184 -26.16 -8.52 -23.57
N LEU A 185 -25.40 -9.41 -24.17
CA LEU A 185 -24.24 -10.00 -23.55
C LEU A 185 -23.03 -9.89 -24.46
N SER A 186 -21.93 -9.33 -23.94
CA SER A 186 -20.67 -9.25 -24.65
C SER A 186 -19.49 -9.69 -23.79
N LEU A 187 -18.44 -10.16 -24.46
CA LEU A 187 -17.12 -10.42 -23.90
C LEU A 187 -16.16 -9.34 -24.40
N THR A 188 -15.49 -8.65 -23.48
CA THR A 188 -14.54 -7.60 -23.83
C THR A 188 -13.15 -7.95 -23.32
N ALA A 189 -12.16 -7.88 -24.20
CA ALA A 189 -10.75 -7.92 -23.84
C ALA A 189 -10.17 -6.52 -24.07
N THR A 190 -9.67 -5.91 -23.01
CA THR A 190 -9.06 -4.57 -23.07
C THR A 190 -7.67 -4.58 -22.47
N MET A 191 -6.78 -3.83 -23.09
CA MET A 191 -5.49 -3.45 -22.59
C MET A 191 -5.54 -1.97 -22.20
N THR A 192 -5.18 -1.67 -20.96
CA THR A 192 -5.12 -0.30 -20.43
C THR A 192 -3.67 0.06 -20.19
N PHE A 193 -3.29 1.22 -20.64
CA PHE A 193 -1.95 1.76 -20.56
C PHE A 193 -1.97 3.08 -19.82
N THR A 194 -1.07 3.26 -18.85
CA THR A 194 -0.96 4.51 -18.07
C THR A 194 0.43 5.12 -18.28
N PRO A 195 0.60 5.94 -19.33
CA PRO A 195 1.92 6.45 -19.72
C PRO A 195 2.50 7.46 -18.74
N VAL A 196 1.64 8.18 -18.00
CA VAL A 196 2.08 9.21 -17.05
C VAL A 196 1.22 9.16 -15.80
N MET A 197 1.87 9.23 -14.65
CA MET A 197 1.22 9.32 -13.36
C MET A 197 2.01 10.20 -12.41
N ALA A 198 1.35 11.15 -11.79
CA ALA A 198 1.86 11.92 -10.67
C ALA A 198 1.47 11.24 -9.35
N ILE A 199 2.40 11.11 -8.42
CA ILE A 199 2.17 10.51 -7.11
C ILE A 199 2.60 11.50 -6.03
N TRP A 200 1.74 11.70 -5.03
CA TRP A 200 2.00 12.48 -3.83
C TRP A 200 1.98 11.54 -2.62
N GLN A 201 3.12 11.46 -1.95
CA GLN A 201 3.25 10.70 -0.70
C GLN A 201 3.19 11.67 0.49
N PRO A 202 2.30 11.44 1.47
CA PRO A 202 2.22 12.27 2.66
C PRO A 202 3.39 12.02 3.60
N LYS A 203 3.51 12.87 4.62
CA LYS A 203 4.44 12.64 5.73
C LYS A 203 4.12 11.34 6.44
N THR A 204 5.17 10.60 6.82
CA THR A 204 5.06 9.38 7.60
C THR A 204 5.66 9.61 8.97
N TYR A 205 4.92 9.24 10.01
CA TYR A 205 5.37 9.28 11.39
C TYR A 205 5.44 7.89 11.98
N ALA A 206 6.29 7.74 12.99
CA ALA A 206 6.31 6.57 13.84
C ALA A 206 6.26 7.00 15.31
N ILE A 207 5.45 6.28 16.09
CA ILE A 207 5.43 6.39 17.54
C ILE A 207 6.38 5.33 18.05
N TYR A 208 7.34 5.76 18.86
CA TYR A 208 8.31 4.89 19.53
C TYR A 208 8.06 4.87 21.02
N GLU A 209 8.48 3.82 21.69
CA GLU A 209 8.61 3.74 23.13
C GLU A 209 10.05 3.41 23.51
N GLY A 210 10.49 3.92 24.66
CA GLY A 210 11.81 3.65 25.20
C GLY A 210 11.90 4.02 26.67
N PHE A 211 12.88 3.44 27.36
CA PHE A 211 13.15 3.79 28.76
C PHE A 211 13.96 5.08 28.82
N SER A 212 13.42 6.09 29.50
CA SER A 212 14.10 7.36 29.71
C SER A 212 14.93 7.29 31.00
N SER A 213 16.23 7.47 30.89
CA SER A 213 17.13 7.59 32.05
C SER A 213 16.90 8.88 32.80
N ARG A 214 16.28 9.88 32.21
CA ARG A 214 15.99 11.17 32.85
C ARG A 214 14.76 11.09 33.77
N THR A 215 13.70 10.42 33.34
CA THR A 215 12.46 10.33 34.12
C THR A 215 12.33 9.03 34.90
N GLY A 216 13.17 8.03 34.62
CA GLY A 216 13.08 6.68 35.20
C GLY A 216 11.85 5.91 34.76
N LYS A 217 11.22 6.29 33.63
CA LYS A 217 9.97 5.69 33.13
C LYS A 217 10.08 5.37 31.64
N VAL A 218 9.16 4.52 31.17
CA VAL A 218 8.95 4.29 29.75
C VAL A 218 8.20 5.50 29.20
N GLU A 219 8.81 6.15 28.22
CA GLU A 219 8.26 7.31 27.53
C GLU A 219 7.93 6.95 26.09
N GLN A 220 6.89 7.59 25.56
CA GLN A 220 6.55 7.51 24.15
C GLN A 220 6.86 8.82 23.47
N TYR A 221 7.35 8.73 22.24
CA TYR A 221 7.65 9.90 21.42
C TYR A 221 7.31 9.66 19.97
N ASN A 222 7.01 10.74 19.26
CA ASN A 222 6.66 10.72 17.85
C ASN A 222 7.86 11.18 17.02
N SER A 223 8.22 10.41 16.00
CA SER A 223 9.33 10.71 15.10
C SER A 223 8.84 10.83 13.67
N LEU A 224 9.34 11.82 12.94
CA LEU A 224 9.12 11.98 11.51
C LEU A 224 10.01 11.00 10.75
N VAL A 225 9.41 9.96 10.16
CA VAL A 225 10.11 8.94 9.37
C VAL A 225 10.38 9.43 7.95
N SER A 226 9.40 10.11 7.35
CA SER A 226 9.53 10.66 6.00
C SER A 226 8.81 12.01 5.91
N PRO A 227 9.45 13.03 5.31
CA PRO A 227 8.82 14.32 5.08
C PRO A 227 7.72 14.28 3.99
N GLY A 228 7.49 13.12 3.40
CA GLY A 228 6.68 12.98 2.20
C GLY A 228 7.50 13.22 0.94
N SER A 229 6.90 12.92 -0.19
CA SER A 229 7.52 13.12 -1.51
C SER A 229 6.48 13.25 -2.60
N HIS A 230 6.91 13.74 -3.76
CA HIS A 230 6.15 13.62 -4.99
C HIS A 230 7.03 13.04 -6.07
N ALA A 231 6.43 12.23 -6.91
CA ALA A 231 7.09 11.58 -8.02
C ALA A 231 6.22 11.69 -9.27
N TRP A 232 6.89 11.78 -10.41
CA TRP A 232 6.29 11.60 -11.72
C TRP A 232 6.78 10.28 -12.27
N LEU A 233 5.85 9.40 -12.55
CA LEU A 233 6.12 8.14 -13.24
C LEU A 233 5.73 8.33 -14.71
N TYR A 234 6.63 7.97 -15.60
CA TYR A 234 6.38 7.99 -17.04
C TYR A 234 7.05 6.78 -17.66
N GLY A 235 6.37 6.16 -18.61
CA GLY A 235 6.91 4.96 -19.27
C GLY A 235 5.82 4.08 -19.86
N THR A 236 6.27 3.02 -20.51
CA THR A 236 5.42 2.04 -21.16
C THR A 236 5.18 0.78 -20.32
N GLU A 237 5.71 0.74 -19.09
CA GLU A 237 5.66 -0.45 -18.23
C GLU A 237 4.33 -0.64 -17.51
N ASN A 238 3.48 0.40 -17.47
CA ASN A 238 2.17 0.38 -16.81
C ASN A 238 1.08 -0.12 -17.76
N ILE A 239 1.14 -1.40 -18.11
CA ILE A 239 0.16 -2.06 -18.97
C ILE A 239 -0.63 -3.07 -18.15
N GLY A 240 -1.95 -2.93 -18.15
CA GLY A 240 -2.90 -3.88 -17.58
C GLY A 240 -3.76 -4.50 -18.67
N CYS A 241 -3.96 -5.81 -18.61
CA CYS A 241 -4.92 -6.51 -19.45
C CYS A 241 -6.14 -6.93 -18.62
N ASN A 242 -7.32 -6.78 -19.18
CA ASN A 242 -8.57 -7.14 -18.53
C ASN A 242 -9.49 -7.87 -19.49
N LEU A 243 -10.10 -8.94 -19.00
CA LEU A 243 -11.17 -9.66 -19.64
C LEU A 243 -12.46 -9.44 -18.84
N SER A 244 -13.51 -8.96 -19.47
CA SER A 244 -14.77 -8.67 -18.78
C SER A 244 -15.98 -9.22 -19.56
N LEU A 245 -16.95 -9.73 -18.82
CA LEU A 245 -18.27 -10.08 -19.31
C LEU A 245 -19.19 -8.90 -19.00
N ASN A 246 -19.85 -8.35 -20.03
CA ASN A 246 -20.73 -7.20 -19.87
C ASN A 246 -22.17 -7.58 -20.17
N TYR A 247 -23.07 -7.02 -19.39
CA TYR A 247 -24.50 -7.15 -19.60
C TYR A 247 -25.12 -5.76 -19.86
N TYR A 248 -25.93 -5.66 -20.88
CA TYR A 248 -26.58 -4.43 -21.33
C TYR A 248 -28.10 -4.45 -21.01
N PHE A 249 -28.56 -3.33 -20.49
CA PHE A 249 -29.96 -3.10 -20.11
C PHE A 249 -30.72 -2.33 -21.17
#